data_25cb72e03f28657afcf6b891f719ad82
#
_entry.id   25cb72e03f28657afcf6b891f719ad82
#
_cell.length_a   1.000
_cell.length_b   1.000
_cell.length_c   1.000
_cell.angle_alpha   90.00
_cell.angle_beta   90.00
_cell.angle_gamma   90.00
#
_symmetry.space_group_name_H-M   'P 1'
#
loop_
_entity.id
_entity.type
_entity.pdbx_description
1 polymer ?
#
loop_
_entity_poly.entity_id
_entity_poly.type
_entity_poly.pdbx_seq_one_letter_code
_entity_poly.pdbx_strand_id
1 'polypeptide(L)'
;MNPDLNKLQPYPFEKLKSLFSKVTPNPELRPISLSIGEPKHPTPEIVLNELHKEIQKVAIYPSTKGIPELRQAISNWACKRFNLLSLDSESQILPVNGTREALFAFTQVVID
;
A
#
# COMPACT_ATOMS: atom_id res chain seq x y z
N MET A 1 -3.49 24.62 -22.03
CA MET A 1 -3.57 23.98 -20.71
C MET A 1 -4.92 23.28 -20.62
N ASN A 2 -5.01 22.09 -20.04
CA ASN A 2 -6.28 21.35 -19.98
C ASN A 2 -7.31 22.13 -19.13
N PRO A 3 -8.49 22.51 -19.68
CA PRO A 3 -9.51 23.27 -18.96
C PRO A 3 -10.10 22.50 -17.76
N ASP A 4 -9.99 21.17 -17.74
CA ASP A 4 -10.49 20.35 -16.64
C ASP A 4 -9.71 20.55 -15.33
N LEU A 5 -8.50 21.14 -15.39
CA LEU A 5 -7.77 21.52 -14.19
C LEU A 5 -8.54 22.51 -13.30
N ASN A 6 -9.37 23.35 -13.91
CA ASN A 6 -10.20 24.30 -13.18
C ASN A 6 -11.40 23.67 -12.45
N LYS A 7 -11.70 22.40 -12.78
CA LYS A 7 -12.79 21.62 -12.16
C LYS A 7 -12.31 20.81 -10.95
N LEU A 8 -10.99 20.76 -10.74
CA LEU A 8 -10.42 20.00 -9.62
C LEU A 8 -10.88 20.62 -8.29
N GLN A 9 -11.31 19.76 -7.40
CA GLN A 9 -11.68 20.13 -6.04
C GLN A 9 -10.49 19.88 -5.09
N PRO A 10 -10.37 20.66 -4.01
CA PRO A 10 -9.39 20.37 -2.97
C PRO A 10 -9.55 18.94 -2.45
N TYR A 11 -8.43 18.36 -2.05
CA TYR A 11 -8.43 17.02 -1.46
C TYR A 11 -9.39 16.94 -0.27
N PRO A 12 -10.32 15.96 -0.20
CA PRO A 12 -11.40 15.95 0.78
C PRO A 12 -10.95 16.08 2.23
N PHE A 13 -9.80 15.48 2.60
CA PHE A 13 -9.27 15.58 3.95
C PHE A 13 -8.71 16.96 4.29
N GLU A 14 -8.20 17.72 3.31
CA GLU A 14 -7.80 19.11 3.50
C GLU A 14 -9.02 20.01 3.74
N LYS A 15 -10.11 19.76 2.99
CA LYS A 15 -11.39 20.44 3.23
C LYS A 15 -11.93 20.14 4.62
N LEU A 16 -11.90 18.87 5.03
CA LEU A 16 -12.33 18.45 6.36
C LEU A 16 -11.49 19.11 7.47
N LYS A 17 -10.17 19.10 7.32
CA LYS A 17 -9.24 19.79 8.25
C LYS A 17 -9.56 21.27 8.38
N SER A 18 -9.84 21.94 7.28
CA SER A 18 -10.23 23.34 7.26
C SER A 18 -11.54 23.59 8.04
N LEU A 19 -12.54 22.72 7.88
CA LEU A 19 -13.81 22.84 8.61
C LEU A 19 -13.63 22.74 10.13
N PHE A 20 -12.70 21.90 10.58
CA PHE A 20 -12.43 21.68 12.01
C PHE A 20 -11.35 22.60 12.59
N SER A 21 -10.73 23.45 11.79
CA SER A 21 -9.60 24.31 12.23
C SER A 21 -9.92 25.24 13.39
N LYS A 22 -11.18 25.60 13.59
CA LYS A 22 -11.67 26.48 14.66
C LYS A 22 -12.36 25.74 15.80
N VAL A 23 -12.42 24.41 15.74
CA VAL A 23 -13.08 23.60 16.77
C VAL A 23 -12.07 23.25 17.86
N THR A 24 -12.34 23.63 19.09
CA THR A 24 -11.54 23.23 20.25
C THR A 24 -12.22 22.04 20.93
N PRO A 25 -11.59 20.85 20.95
CA PRO A 25 -12.14 19.69 21.65
C PRO A 25 -12.23 19.93 23.14
N ASN A 26 -13.10 19.18 23.83
CA ASN A 26 -13.16 19.21 25.28
C ASN A 26 -11.79 18.76 25.86
N PRO A 27 -11.10 19.60 26.65
CA PRO A 27 -9.76 19.29 27.18
C PRO A 27 -9.75 18.12 28.19
N GLU A 28 -10.89 17.81 28.80
CA GLU A 28 -11.03 16.70 29.76
C GLU A 28 -11.14 15.32 29.08
N LEU A 29 -11.39 15.30 27.77
CA LEU A 29 -11.56 14.07 27.01
C LEU A 29 -10.35 13.81 26.11
N ARG A 30 -9.81 12.59 26.17
CA ARG A 30 -8.75 12.17 25.25
C ARG A 30 -9.34 11.98 23.86
N PRO A 31 -8.83 12.68 22.82
CA PRO A 31 -9.32 12.51 21.48
C PRO A 31 -8.98 11.13 20.92
N ILE A 32 -9.95 10.48 20.27
CA ILE A 32 -9.79 9.21 19.58
C ILE A 32 -10.02 9.47 18.09
N SER A 33 -8.98 9.34 17.28
CA SER A 33 -9.08 9.51 15.83
C SER A 33 -9.63 8.24 15.17
N LEU A 34 -10.76 8.38 14.49
CA LEU A 34 -11.39 7.32 13.68
C LEU A 34 -11.35 7.65 12.18
N SER A 35 -10.60 8.68 11.78
CA SER A 35 -10.60 9.20 10.40
C SER A 35 -9.84 8.32 9.41
N ILE A 36 -8.85 7.58 9.86
CA ILE A 36 -8.01 6.71 9.01
C ILE A 36 -7.87 5.36 9.69
N GLY A 37 -8.16 4.30 8.93
CA GLY A 37 -7.99 2.90 9.38
C GLY A 37 -6.52 2.47 9.27
N GLU A 38 -5.65 3.08 10.05
CA GLU A 38 -4.22 2.77 10.08
C GLU A 38 -3.88 1.91 11.30
N PRO A 39 -3.30 0.71 11.12
CA PRO A 39 -2.77 -0.07 12.22
C PRO A 39 -1.60 0.68 12.90
N LYS A 40 -1.68 0.90 14.20
CA LYS A 40 -0.65 1.59 14.99
C LYS A 40 0.15 0.65 15.90
N HIS A 41 0.17 -0.62 15.57
CA HIS A 41 1.01 -1.60 16.27
C HIS A 41 2.46 -1.46 15.83
N PRO A 42 3.43 -1.74 16.71
CA PRO A 42 4.84 -1.76 16.34
C PRO A 42 5.07 -2.81 15.25
N THR A 43 5.99 -2.51 14.35
CA THR A 43 6.41 -3.48 13.31
C THR A 43 7.00 -4.72 13.98
N PRO A 44 6.62 -5.94 13.58
CA PRO A 44 7.19 -7.16 14.13
C PRO A 44 8.72 -7.19 13.98
N GLU A 45 9.41 -7.64 15.01
CA GLU A 45 10.89 -7.72 15.05
C GLU A 45 11.50 -8.52 13.89
N ILE A 46 10.81 -9.58 13.46
CA ILE A 46 11.26 -10.38 12.31
C ILE A 46 11.39 -9.52 11.03
N VAL A 47 10.50 -8.55 10.83
CA VAL A 47 10.54 -7.65 9.66
C VAL A 47 11.70 -6.67 9.81
N LEU A 48 11.87 -6.08 11.00
CA LEU A 48 12.96 -5.14 11.27
C LEU A 48 14.33 -5.79 11.12
N ASN A 49 14.49 -6.99 11.64
CA ASN A 49 15.75 -7.73 11.58
C ASN A 49 16.13 -8.10 10.14
N GLU A 50 15.17 -8.56 9.31
CA GLU A 50 15.45 -8.83 7.90
C GLU A 50 15.74 -7.55 7.11
N LEU A 51 15.07 -6.44 7.40
CA LEU A 51 15.37 -5.17 6.77
C LEU A 51 16.81 -4.72 7.09
N HIS A 52 17.23 -4.78 8.37
CA HIS A 52 18.60 -4.45 8.78
C HIS A 52 19.64 -5.33 8.11
N LYS A 53 19.39 -6.62 8.01
CA LYS A 53 20.29 -7.60 7.39
C LYS A 53 20.48 -7.32 5.89
N GLU A 54 19.41 -6.95 5.21
CA GLU A 54 19.38 -6.83 3.76
C GLU A 54 19.52 -5.37 3.25
N ILE A 55 19.74 -4.40 4.14
CA ILE A 55 19.72 -2.97 3.82
C ILE A 55 20.71 -2.58 2.70
N GLN A 56 21.82 -3.29 2.58
CA GLN A 56 22.80 -3.03 1.52
C GLN A 56 22.27 -3.34 0.12
N LYS A 57 21.28 -4.20 0.00
CA LYS A 57 20.69 -4.59 -1.28
C LYS A 57 19.79 -3.50 -1.90
N VAL A 58 19.41 -2.47 -1.13
CA VAL A 58 18.60 -1.35 -1.65
C VAL A 58 19.35 -0.49 -2.67
N ALA A 59 20.67 -0.63 -2.78
CA ALA A 59 21.47 0.04 -3.80
C ALA A 59 21.32 -0.56 -5.21
N ILE A 60 20.71 -1.74 -5.32
CA ILE A 60 20.54 -2.43 -6.61
C ILE A 60 19.21 -2.00 -7.23
N TYR A 61 19.27 -1.62 -8.51
CA TYR A 61 18.07 -1.28 -9.27
C TYR A 61 17.13 -2.50 -9.37
N PRO A 62 15.88 -2.39 -8.93
CA PRO A 62 14.98 -3.53 -8.90
C PRO A 62 14.54 -3.98 -10.31
N SER A 63 14.34 -5.28 -10.48
CA SER A 63 13.70 -5.79 -11.69
C SER A 63 12.21 -5.47 -11.70
N THR A 64 11.63 -5.31 -12.89
CA THR A 64 10.19 -5.03 -13.06
C THR A 64 9.28 -6.14 -12.52
N LYS A 65 9.76 -7.37 -12.54
CA LYS A 65 9.03 -8.54 -12.00
C LYS A 65 9.24 -8.77 -10.49
N GLY A 66 10.13 -8.02 -9.86
CA GLY A 66 10.61 -8.34 -8.51
C GLY A 66 11.57 -9.55 -8.53
N ILE A 67 12.13 -9.89 -7.37
CA ILE A 67 13.06 -11.02 -7.26
C ILE A 67 12.30 -12.35 -7.25
N PRO A 68 12.87 -13.42 -7.83
CA PRO A 68 12.21 -14.75 -7.88
C PRO A 68 11.84 -15.29 -6.50
N GLU A 69 12.69 -15.09 -5.51
CA GLU A 69 12.48 -15.53 -4.13
C GLU A 69 11.21 -14.92 -3.51
N LEU A 70 10.95 -13.63 -3.78
CA LEU A 70 9.74 -12.97 -3.32
C LEU A 70 8.50 -13.56 -3.99
N ARG A 71 8.53 -13.75 -5.32
CA ARG A 71 7.40 -14.33 -6.05
C ARG A 71 7.11 -15.76 -5.58
N GLN A 72 8.15 -16.56 -5.36
CA GLN A 72 7.99 -17.92 -4.81
C GLN A 72 7.42 -17.90 -3.40
N ALA A 73 7.88 -17.00 -2.54
CA ALA A 73 7.34 -16.85 -1.19
C ALA A 73 5.85 -16.45 -1.21
N ILE A 74 5.46 -15.52 -2.10
CA ILE A 74 4.05 -15.13 -2.31
C ILE A 74 3.23 -16.34 -2.78
N SER A 75 3.71 -17.10 -3.76
CA SER A 75 3.05 -18.32 -4.24
C SER A 75 2.79 -19.30 -3.10
N ASN A 76 3.83 -19.64 -2.36
CA ASN A 76 3.74 -20.58 -1.25
C ASN A 76 2.77 -20.10 -0.15
N TRP A 77 2.82 -18.82 0.19
CA TRP A 77 1.92 -18.22 1.16
C TRP A 77 0.46 -18.27 0.67
N ALA A 78 0.21 -17.85 -0.58
CA ALA A 78 -1.14 -17.81 -1.14
C ALA A 78 -1.74 -19.22 -1.25
N CYS A 79 -0.98 -20.19 -1.73
CA CYS A 79 -1.41 -21.59 -1.80
C CYS A 79 -1.80 -22.12 -0.41
N LYS A 80 -0.96 -21.86 0.61
CA LYS A 80 -1.24 -22.30 1.97
C LYS A 80 -2.42 -21.54 2.59
N ARG A 81 -2.50 -20.22 2.39
CA ARG A 81 -3.53 -19.36 3.03
C ARG A 81 -4.91 -19.60 2.47
N PHE A 82 -5.01 -19.83 1.16
CA PHE A 82 -6.28 -19.93 0.43
C PHE A 82 -6.58 -21.34 -0.09
N ASN A 83 -5.76 -22.32 0.31
CA ASN A 83 -5.90 -23.72 -0.09
C ASN A 83 -5.95 -23.90 -1.62
N LEU A 84 -5.06 -23.20 -2.34
CA LEU A 84 -4.93 -23.33 -3.78
C LEU A 84 -4.09 -24.55 -4.12
N LEU A 85 -4.42 -25.22 -5.23
CA LEU A 85 -3.67 -26.37 -5.72
C LEU A 85 -2.25 -26.00 -6.16
N SER A 86 -2.14 -24.88 -6.88
CA SER A 86 -0.87 -24.31 -7.35
C SER A 86 -1.04 -22.86 -7.73
N LEU A 87 0.06 -22.12 -7.75
CA LEU A 87 0.16 -20.77 -8.28
C LEU A 87 1.57 -20.62 -8.87
N ASP A 88 1.65 -20.41 -10.17
CA ASP A 88 2.93 -20.26 -10.86
C ASP A 88 3.58 -18.90 -10.52
N SER A 89 4.75 -18.95 -9.88
CA SER A 89 5.48 -17.76 -9.47
C SER A 89 6.04 -16.94 -10.64
N GLU A 90 6.17 -17.52 -11.82
CA GLU A 90 6.73 -16.83 -12.99
C GLU A 90 5.68 -16.10 -13.84
N SER A 91 4.47 -16.64 -13.92
CA SER A 91 3.43 -16.09 -14.81
C SER A 91 2.21 -15.53 -14.10
N GLN A 92 1.98 -15.86 -12.82
CA GLN A 92 0.76 -15.49 -12.09
C GLN A 92 1.00 -14.56 -10.89
N ILE A 93 2.24 -14.11 -10.68
CA ILE A 93 2.60 -13.23 -9.58
C ILE A 93 3.40 -12.03 -10.10
N LEU A 94 2.91 -10.85 -9.80
CA LEU A 94 3.59 -9.59 -10.05
C LEU A 94 3.59 -8.73 -8.78
N PRO A 95 4.73 -8.58 -8.09
CA PRO A 95 4.86 -7.64 -7.00
C PRO A 95 4.64 -6.20 -7.47
N VAL A 96 3.93 -5.42 -6.67
CA VAL A 96 3.62 -4.01 -6.93
C VAL A 96 3.95 -3.15 -5.71
N ASN A 97 4.22 -1.86 -5.93
CA ASN A 97 4.54 -0.93 -4.85
C ASN A 97 3.33 -0.54 -4.00
N GLY A 98 2.13 -0.86 -4.45
CA GLY A 98 0.90 -0.61 -3.72
C GLY A 98 -0.34 -1.08 -4.47
N THR A 99 -1.38 -1.44 -3.73
CA THR A 99 -2.63 -1.96 -4.29
C THR A 99 -3.39 -0.93 -5.14
N ARG A 100 -3.28 0.35 -4.83
CA ARG A 100 -3.93 1.42 -5.60
C ARG A 100 -3.36 1.51 -7.02
N GLU A 101 -2.03 1.45 -7.14
CA GLU A 101 -1.34 1.41 -8.43
C GLU A 101 -1.70 0.15 -9.21
N ALA A 102 -1.69 -1.01 -8.53
CA ALA A 102 -2.07 -2.27 -9.14
C ALA A 102 -3.49 -2.26 -9.70
N LEU A 103 -4.47 -1.76 -8.95
CA LEU A 103 -5.86 -1.66 -9.40
C LEU A 103 -6.02 -0.73 -10.60
N PHE A 104 -5.32 0.40 -10.60
CA PHE A 104 -5.33 1.34 -11.72
C PHE A 104 -4.75 0.69 -12.99
N ALA A 105 -3.58 0.09 -12.89
CA ALA A 105 -2.92 -0.57 -14.02
C ALA A 105 -3.73 -1.78 -14.52
N PHE A 106 -4.28 -2.58 -13.61
CA PHE A 106 -5.12 -3.73 -13.96
C PHE A 106 -6.35 -3.31 -14.76
N THR A 107 -7.02 -2.23 -14.33
CA THR A 107 -8.18 -1.69 -15.04
C THR A 107 -7.85 -1.31 -16.48
N GLN A 108 -6.69 -0.68 -16.70
CA GLN A 108 -6.25 -0.32 -18.05
C GLN A 108 -5.88 -1.51 -18.95
N VAL A 109 -5.48 -2.62 -18.34
CA VAL A 109 -5.13 -3.84 -19.09
C VAL A 109 -6.36 -4.65 -19.51
N VAL A 110 -7.43 -4.64 -18.72
CA VAL A 110 -8.58 -5.53 -18.92
C VAL A 110 -9.81 -4.85 -19.50
N ILE A 111 -9.84 -3.52 -19.56
CA ILE A 111 -10.96 -2.73 -20.09
C ILE A 111 -10.50 -2.01 -21.36
N ASP A 112 -11.20 -2.25 -22.47
CA ASP A 112 -11.09 -1.53 -23.75
C ASP A 112 -11.77 -0.17 -23.69
#